data_a40dbea34a58029e0e67ab59033c0aa4
#
_entry.id   a40dbea34a58029e0e67ab59033c0aa4
#
_cell.length_a   1.000
_cell.length_b   1.000
_cell.length_c   1.000
_cell.angle_alpha   90.00
_cell.angle_beta   90.00
_cell.angle_gamma   90.00
#
_symmetry.space_group_name_H-M   'P 1'
#
loop_
_entity.id
_entity.type
_entity.pdbx_description
1 polymer ?
#
loop_
_entity_poly.entity_id
_entity_poly.type
_entity_poly.pdbx_seq_one_letter_code
_entity_poly.pdbx_strand_id
1 'polypeptide(L)'
;ADTLPIQSVTADKSANIGIRYTPAIARLASKQPLCPSTCEKDTRRVGIDLSETELDWKPGDAVGIWPSNAPSVVESVLSSLQLPESTLITVKGHGNLSLGEALSRHFDLSRPNVAMLSLLGRSESGFLPELLKETRLTVTAENIPSLFRRLQPRLYSTASSPAACGRVVELTVGINREPWPGVCSNWLADLSIGAEVPIFMQPTSHFHLPSDDSAPIIMIGPGTGIAPFRGFLQERAACKAGGKNWLFFGERHAGEGFYYKDEPTDFLEQGYLTRLDTAFSRDQPERIYVQDRMEEAGAEFWGWLQAGAFVYVCGDAARMARDVDTALRRIVARHGDLSSDDAGDFVTRLTREGRYLRDVY
;
A
#
# COMPACT_ATOMS: atom_id res chain seq x y z
N ALA A 1 19.81 -29.96 -6.90
CA ALA A 1 18.45 -29.87 -6.41
C ALA A 1 18.45 -29.25 -5.01
N ASP A 2 18.75 -27.97 -4.87
CA ASP A 2 18.53 -27.22 -3.64
C ASP A 2 17.81 -25.92 -4.04
N THR A 3 16.49 -26.01 -3.99
CA THR A 3 15.63 -24.84 -3.98
C THR A 3 15.92 -24.06 -2.70
N LEU A 4 16.70 -22.97 -2.83
CA LEU A 4 16.76 -21.98 -1.78
C LEU A 4 15.33 -21.47 -1.51
N PRO A 5 14.87 -21.42 -0.27
CA PRO A 5 13.54 -20.94 0.04
C PRO A 5 13.43 -19.50 -0.42
N ILE A 6 12.43 -19.24 -1.24
CA ILE A 6 11.93 -17.89 -1.50
C ILE A 6 11.60 -17.33 -0.12
N GLN A 7 12.48 -16.48 0.41
CA GLN A 7 12.11 -15.71 1.59
C GLN A 7 10.92 -14.85 1.18
N SER A 8 9.76 -15.40 1.47
CA SER A 8 8.52 -14.65 1.51
C SER A 8 8.70 -13.62 2.64
N VAL A 9 9.13 -12.43 2.29
CA VAL A 9 8.98 -11.25 3.15
C VAL A 9 7.51 -10.88 3.09
N THR A 10 6.66 -11.81 3.50
CA THR A 10 5.23 -11.60 3.69
C THR A 10 4.95 -11.58 5.17
N ALA A 11 4.25 -10.56 5.56
CA ALA A 11 3.36 -10.54 6.73
C ALA A 11 3.94 -10.38 8.13
N ASP A 12 5.08 -9.74 8.37
CA ASP A 12 5.30 -9.26 9.75
C ASP A 12 6.19 -8.00 9.89
N LYS A 13 6.31 -7.19 8.84
CA LYS A 13 6.95 -5.88 8.96
C LYS A 13 6.13 -4.91 9.83
N SER A 14 4.82 -5.11 9.97
CA SER A 14 3.96 -4.24 10.76
C SER A 14 4.07 -4.46 12.29
N ALA A 15 4.38 -5.66 12.75
CA ALA A 15 4.38 -5.99 14.17
C ALA A 15 5.46 -5.27 15.00
N ASN A 16 6.55 -4.82 14.37
CA ASN A 16 7.66 -4.13 15.04
C ASN A 16 7.82 -2.64 14.67
N ILE A 17 7.04 -2.10 13.74
CA ILE A 17 7.17 -0.72 13.26
C ILE A 17 6.78 0.27 14.37
N GLY A 18 5.77 -0.04 15.17
CA GLY A 18 5.22 0.86 16.18
C GLY A 18 6.12 1.24 17.36
N ILE A 19 7.28 0.61 17.51
CA ILE A 19 8.23 0.92 18.60
C ILE A 19 9.35 1.86 18.12
N ARG A 20 9.53 2.02 16.82
CA ARG A 20 10.69 2.69 16.20
C ARG A 20 10.48 4.16 15.87
N TYR A 21 9.25 4.63 15.74
CA TYR A 21 8.96 5.97 15.26
C TYR A 21 7.99 6.70 16.20
N THR A 22 8.40 7.87 16.68
CA THR A 22 7.48 8.83 17.28
C THR A 22 6.72 9.49 16.14
N PRO A 23 5.38 9.45 16.12
CA PRO A 23 4.62 10.07 15.05
C PRO A 23 4.76 11.58 15.08
N ALA A 24 4.95 12.19 13.91
CA ALA A 24 4.72 13.61 13.71
C ALA A 24 3.23 13.86 13.45
N ILE A 25 2.74 15.02 13.83
CA ILE A 25 1.36 15.41 13.56
C ILE A 25 1.34 16.24 12.28
N ALA A 26 0.80 15.67 11.22
CA ALA A 26 0.54 16.33 9.95
C ALA A 26 -0.94 16.65 9.80
N ARG A 27 -1.35 17.26 8.69
CA ARG A 27 -2.76 17.61 8.45
C ARG A 27 -3.28 17.01 7.15
N LEU A 28 -4.53 16.55 7.16
CA LEU A 28 -5.21 16.11 5.96
C LEU A 28 -5.45 17.32 5.04
N ALA A 29 -4.74 17.40 3.92
CA ALA A 29 -4.84 18.50 2.97
C ALA A 29 -5.96 18.29 1.94
N SER A 30 -6.13 17.07 1.46
CA SER A 30 -7.12 16.76 0.42
C SER A 30 -7.53 15.29 0.46
N LYS A 31 -8.71 15.00 -0.08
CA LYS A 31 -9.14 13.64 -0.41
C LYS A 31 -10.10 13.69 -1.60
N GLN A 32 -9.71 13.04 -2.68
CA GLN A 32 -10.45 13.06 -3.92
C GLN A 32 -10.68 11.64 -4.41
N PRO A 33 -11.89 11.28 -4.87
CA PRO A 33 -12.14 9.97 -5.47
C PRO A 33 -11.32 9.84 -6.76
N LEU A 34 -10.73 8.66 -6.97
CA LEU A 34 -10.03 8.27 -8.21
C LEU A 34 -10.92 7.41 -9.12
N CYS A 35 -12.10 7.07 -8.67
CA CYS A 35 -13.11 6.35 -9.43
C CYS A 35 -14.49 6.90 -9.09
N PRO A 36 -15.46 6.82 -10.02
CA PRO A 36 -16.82 7.26 -9.77
C PRO A 36 -17.48 6.43 -8.66
N SER A 37 -18.53 6.99 -8.05
CA SER A 37 -19.28 6.33 -6.96
C SER A 37 -20.00 5.03 -7.40
N THR A 38 -20.13 4.81 -8.70
CA THR A 38 -20.69 3.59 -9.31
C THR A 38 -19.69 2.43 -9.35
N CYS A 39 -18.39 2.71 -9.11
CA CYS A 39 -17.35 1.70 -9.13
C CYS A 39 -17.47 0.74 -7.94
N GLU A 40 -17.18 -0.54 -8.16
CA GLU A 40 -17.13 -1.54 -7.08
C GLU A 40 -16.06 -1.21 -6.02
N LYS A 41 -15.04 -0.46 -6.40
CA LYS A 41 -13.95 -0.03 -5.52
C LYS A 41 -14.08 1.45 -5.19
N ASP A 42 -13.85 1.80 -3.93
CA ASP A 42 -13.65 3.18 -3.50
C ASP A 42 -12.13 3.40 -3.35
N THR A 43 -11.52 4.09 -4.31
CA THR A 43 -10.08 4.45 -4.25
C THR A 43 -9.96 5.96 -4.30
N ARG A 44 -9.12 6.51 -3.42
CA ARG A 44 -8.99 7.96 -3.26
C ARG A 44 -7.54 8.41 -3.33
N ARG A 45 -7.32 9.59 -3.90
CA ARG A 45 -6.12 10.37 -3.70
C ARG A 45 -6.24 11.12 -2.39
N VAL A 46 -5.33 10.87 -1.46
CA VAL A 46 -5.29 11.51 -0.15
C VAL A 46 -4.01 12.32 -0.05
N GLY A 47 -4.13 13.63 0.16
CA GLY A 47 -3.01 14.54 0.36
C GLY A 47 -2.82 14.83 1.85
N ILE A 48 -1.58 14.74 2.32
CA ILE A 48 -1.18 15.04 3.70
C ILE A 48 -0.16 16.17 3.67
N ASP A 49 -0.46 17.27 4.33
CA ASP A 49 0.41 18.44 4.44
C ASP A 49 1.44 18.23 5.55
N LEU A 50 2.71 18.27 5.18
CA LEU A 50 3.87 18.13 6.05
C LEU A 50 4.48 19.48 6.47
N SER A 51 3.87 20.62 6.12
CA SER A 51 4.45 21.96 6.33
C SER A 51 4.77 22.27 7.80
N GLU A 52 4.00 21.68 8.73
CA GLU A 52 4.22 21.83 10.18
C GLU A 52 5.13 20.73 10.76
N THR A 53 5.83 19.96 9.92
CA THR A 53 6.71 18.85 10.34
C THR A 53 8.10 18.98 9.72
N GLU A 54 9.08 18.30 10.33
CA GLU A 54 10.45 18.17 9.79
C GLU A 54 10.58 16.92 8.87
N LEU A 55 9.48 16.30 8.49
CA LEU A 55 9.51 15.11 7.66
C LEU A 55 9.74 15.45 6.20
N ASP A 56 10.64 14.71 5.56
CA ASP A 56 10.88 14.71 4.12
C ASP A 56 10.69 13.32 3.53
N TRP A 57 10.45 13.25 2.21
CA TRP A 57 10.32 11.98 1.50
C TRP A 57 10.92 12.04 0.10
N LYS A 58 11.12 10.86 -0.45
CA LYS A 58 11.45 10.65 -1.86
C LYS A 58 10.40 9.75 -2.50
N PRO A 59 10.13 9.88 -3.80
CA PRO A 59 9.32 8.90 -4.50
C PRO A 59 9.87 7.48 -4.29
N GLY A 60 8.98 6.55 -3.92
CA GLY A 60 9.35 5.19 -3.52
C GLY A 60 9.38 4.94 -2.01
N ASP A 61 9.42 6.00 -1.18
CA ASP A 61 9.22 5.87 0.27
C ASP A 61 7.74 5.56 0.59
N ALA A 62 7.48 5.21 1.85
CA ALA A 62 6.12 5.02 2.35
C ALA A 62 5.81 5.96 3.53
N VAL A 63 4.54 6.33 3.64
CA VAL A 63 3.98 7.02 4.80
C VAL A 63 3.34 6.00 5.72
N GLY A 64 3.78 5.95 6.96
CA GLY A 64 3.11 5.20 8.02
C GLY A 64 2.08 6.08 8.72
N ILE A 65 0.85 5.61 8.79
CA ILE A 65 -0.28 6.33 9.39
C ILE A 65 -0.78 5.58 10.61
N TRP A 66 -0.90 6.26 11.74
CA TRP A 66 -1.53 5.78 12.95
C TRP A 66 -3.02 6.16 12.95
N PRO A 67 -3.94 5.21 12.67
CA PRO A 67 -5.36 5.51 12.67
C PRO A 67 -5.93 5.54 14.08
N SER A 68 -7.15 6.05 14.19
CA SER A 68 -8.04 5.81 15.34
C SER A 68 -9.21 4.92 14.92
N ASN A 69 -9.73 4.14 15.87
CA ASN A 69 -10.98 3.42 15.65
C ASN A 69 -12.16 4.40 15.58
N ALA A 70 -13.17 4.06 14.79
CA ALA A 70 -14.39 4.87 14.70
C ALA A 70 -15.07 5.00 16.08
N PRO A 71 -15.58 6.18 16.46
CA PRO A 71 -16.25 6.38 17.75
C PRO A 71 -17.38 5.38 18.03
N SER A 72 -18.17 5.05 17.01
CA SER A 72 -19.25 4.06 17.14
C SER A 72 -18.75 2.65 17.45
N VAL A 73 -17.57 2.27 16.94
CA VAL A 73 -16.92 0.99 17.25
C VAL A 73 -16.44 0.99 18.69
N VAL A 74 -15.82 2.08 19.14
CA VAL A 74 -15.35 2.24 20.53
C VAL A 74 -16.53 2.16 21.51
N GLU A 75 -17.62 2.88 21.24
CA GLU A 75 -18.84 2.87 22.05
C GLU A 75 -19.46 1.47 22.14
N SER A 76 -19.55 0.76 21.02
CA SER A 76 -20.05 -0.61 20.97
C SER A 76 -19.22 -1.56 21.85
N VAL A 77 -17.91 -1.46 21.80
CA VAL A 77 -16.99 -2.28 22.62
C VAL A 77 -17.11 -1.91 24.10
N LEU A 78 -17.12 -0.60 24.44
CA LEU A 78 -17.31 -0.12 25.83
C LEU A 78 -18.59 -0.67 26.45
N SER A 79 -19.69 -0.61 25.69
CA SER A 79 -20.99 -1.12 26.14
C SER A 79 -20.95 -2.62 26.49
N SER A 80 -20.16 -3.39 25.76
CA SER A 80 -20.01 -4.83 25.99
C SER A 80 -19.10 -5.14 27.18
N LEU A 81 -18.05 -4.32 27.41
CA LEU A 81 -17.11 -4.50 28.52
C LEU A 81 -17.68 -4.14 29.87
N GLN A 82 -18.74 -3.33 29.92
CA GLN A 82 -19.38 -2.85 31.16
C GLN A 82 -18.43 -2.12 32.12
N LEU A 83 -17.40 -1.49 31.61
CA LEU A 83 -16.47 -0.68 32.37
C LEU A 83 -16.62 0.80 31.97
N PRO A 84 -16.47 1.74 32.90
CA PRO A 84 -16.43 3.15 32.56
C PRO A 84 -15.31 3.48 31.58
N GLU A 85 -15.55 4.39 30.65
CA GLU A 85 -14.54 4.89 29.72
C GLU A 85 -13.30 5.45 30.42
N SER A 86 -13.49 6.05 31.63
CA SER A 86 -12.42 6.58 32.46
C SER A 86 -11.60 5.54 33.22
N THR A 87 -11.97 4.26 33.15
CA THR A 87 -11.23 3.18 33.80
C THR A 87 -9.77 3.18 33.35
N LEU A 88 -8.83 3.24 34.31
CA LEU A 88 -7.41 3.20 34.01
C LEU A 88 -6.96 1.77 33.72
N ILE A 89 -6.25 1.61 32.62
CA ILE A 89 -5.62 0.37 32.20
C ILE A 89 -4.16 0.61 31.84
N THR A 90 -3.31 -0.40 32.03
CA THR A 90 -1.89 -0.30 31.66
C THR A 90 -1.67 -0.83 30.25
N VAL A 91 -1.27 0.05 29.34
CA VAL A 91 -0.96 -0.32 27.94
C VAL A 91 0.54 -0.39 27.75
N LYS A 92 1.05 -1.58 27.38
CA LYS A 92 2.50 -1.80 27.22
C LYS A 92 3.12 -0.76 26.25
N GLY A 93 4.11 -0.03 26.74
CA GLY A 93 4.82 1.02 25.98
C GLY A 93 4.16 2.40 26.03
N HIS A 94 2.98 2.53 26.66
CA HIS A 94 2.24 3.81 26.80
C HIS A 94 1.90 4.16 28.26
N GLY A 95 2.10 3.22 29.19
CA GLY A 95 1.75 3.44 30.62
C GLY A 95 0.26 3.31 30.90
N ASN A 96 -0.23 4.07 31.87
CA ASN A 96 -1.63 4.07 32.26
C ASN A 96 -2.42 5.06 31.40
N LEU A 97 -3.44 4.56 30.73
CA LEU A 97 -4.35 5.31 29.86
C LEU A 97 -5.80 5.06 30.32
N SER A 98 -6.71 5.94 29.97
CA SER A 98 -8.13 5.63 30.08
C SER A 98 -8.50 4.53 29.09
N LEU A 99 -9.50 3.72 29.44
CA LEU A 99 -10.02 2.66 28.58
C LEU A 99 -10.50 3.23 27.23
N GLY A 100 -11.17 4.38 27.23
CA GLY A 100 -11.64 5.05 26.03
C GLY A 100 -10.48 5.45 25.11
N GLU A 101 -9.41 6.03 25.65
CA GLU A 101 -8.22 6.38 24.87
C GLU A 101 -7.53 5.12 24.30
N ALA A 102 -7.37 4.10 25.10
CA ALA A 102 -6.76 2.84 24.69
C ALA A 102 -7.55 2.15 23.57
N LEU A 103 -8.88 2.09 23.69
CA LEU A 103 -9.76 1.54 22.66
C LEU A 103 -9.75 2.40 21.38
N SER A 104 -9.68 3.71 21.53
CA SER A 104 -9.66 4.61 20.38
C SER A 104 -8.36 4.51 19.57
N ARG A 105 -7.19 4.42 20.22
CA ARG A 105 -5.90 4.64 19.55
C ARG A 105 -4.90 3.50 19.64
N HIS A 106 -5.08 2.53 20.57
CA HIS A 106 -4.03 1.56 20.86
C HIS A 106 -4.42 0.10 20.59
N PHE A 107 -5.71 -0.21 20.54
CA PHE A 107 -6.21 -1.55 20.29
C PHE A 107 -6.91 -1.68 18.94
N ASP A 108 -6.65 -2.77 18.24
CA ASP A 108 -7.39 -3.14 17.04
C ASP A 108 -8.74 -3.75 17.45
N LEU A 109 -9.80 -3.03 17.15
CA LEU A 109 -11.18 -3.43 17.42
C LEU A 109 -11.87 -4.08 16.23
N SER A 110 -11.14 -4.35 15.14
CA SER A 110 -11.73 -4.96 13.95
C SER A 110 -11.89 -6.47 14.08
N ARG A 111 -10.94 -7.15 14.73
CA ARG A 111 -10.94 -8.62 14.84
C ARG A 111 -10.56 -9.09 16.23
N PRO A 112 -11.25 -10.13 16.75
CA PRO A 112 -10.89 -10.73 18.02
C PRO A 112 -9.53 -11.43 17.94
N ASN A 113 -8.81 -11.45 19.06
CA ASN A 113 -7.69 -12.35 19.25
C ASN A 113 -8.18 -13.68 19.90
N VAL A 114 -7.25 -14.61 20.12
CA VAL A 114 -7.58 -15.93 20.71
C VAL A 114 -8.20 -15.78 22.11
N ALA A 115 -7.72 -14.86 22.93
CA ALA A 115 -8.25 -14.65 24.28
C ALA A 115 -9.69 -14.13 24.26
N MET A 116 -9.99 -13.18 23.36
CA MET A 116 -11.35 -12.67 23.14
C MET A 116 -12.28 -13.77 22.63
N LEU A 117 -11.86 -14.56 21.64
CA LEU A 117 -12.64 -15.69 21.14
C LEU A 117 -12.96 -16.70 22.22
N SER A 118 -11.97 -17.03 23.05
CA SER A 118 -12.14 -17.94 24.19
C SER A 118 -13.16 -17.38 25.19
N LEU A 119 -13.09 -16.09 25.50
CA LEU A 119 -14.03 -15.42 26.41
C LEU A 119 -15.46 -15.43 25.84
N LEU A 120 -15.60 -15.31 24.51
CA LEU A 120 -16.89 -15.38 23.82
C LEU A 120 -17.40 -16.83 23.62
N GLY A 121 -16.61 -17.84 23.94
CA GLY A 121 -16.95 -19.25 23.68
C GLY A 121 -17.07 -19.54 22.17
N ARG A 122 -16.30 -18.87 21.30
CA ARG A 122 -16.32 -19.00 19.85
C ARG A 122 -14.99 -19.51 19.31
N SER A 123 -15.05 -20.26 18.23
CA SER A 123 -13.87 -20.76 17.49
C SER A 123 -13.62 -19.98 16.20
N GLU A 124 -14.64 -19.32 15.65
CA GLU A 124 -14.56 -18.60 14.37
C GLU A 124 -14.32 -17.10 14.59
N SER A 125 -13.40 -16.57 13.79
CA SER A 125 -13.12 -15.13 13.75
C SER A 125 -14.21 -14.41 12.94
N GLY A 126 -14.45 -13.14 13.29
CA GLY A 126 -15.41 -12.27 12.62
C GLY A 126 -15.12 -10.80 12.90
N PHE A 127 -16.03 -9.91 12.51
CA PHE A 127 -15.93 -8.51 12.87
C PHE A 127 -16.26 -8.34 14.36
N LEU A 128 -15.30 -7.86 15.14
CA LEU A 128 -15.44 -7.85 16.60
C LEU A 128 -16.68 -7.09 17.10
N PRO A 129 -17.04 -5.90 16.57
CA PRO A 129 -18.27 -5.22 16.99
C PRO A 129 -19.54 -6.05 16.79
N GLU A 130 -19.61 -6.85 15.70
CA GLU A 130 -20.77 -7.75 15.47
C GLU A 130 -20.77 -8.92 16.43
N LEU A 131 -19.61 -9.49 16.73
CA LEU A 131 -19.48 -10.59 17.70
C LEU A 131 -19.84 -10.14 19.14
N LEU A 132 -19.63 -8.88 19.46
CA LEU A 132 -19.93 -8.28 20.76
C LEU A 132 -21.38 -7.77 20.85
N LYS A 133 -22.09 -7.66 19.73
CA LYS A 133 -23.47 -7.19 19.71
C LYS A 133 -24.32 -8.00 20.69
N GLU A 134 -25.01 -7.30 21.59
CA GLU A 134 -25.84 -7.90 22.66
C GLU A 134 -25.05 -8.78 23.68
N THR A 135 -23.72 -8.80 23.60
CA THR A 135 -22.86 -9.54 24.54
C THR A 135 -22.45 -8.62 25.71
N ARG A 136 -22.51 -9.15 26.92
CA ARG A 136 -21.99 -8.48 28.11
C ARG A 136 -20.86 -9.33 28.69
N LEU A 137 -19.68 -8.75 28.78
CA LEU A 137 -18.48 -9.43 29.27
C LEU A 137 -18.22 -9.04 30.71
N THR A 138 -17.91 -10.03 31.53
CA THR A 138 -17.40 -9.80 32.90
C THR A 138 -15.86 -9.79 32.82
N VAL A 139 -15.28 -8.57 32.79
CA VAL A 139 -13.83 -8.38 32.68
C VAL A 139 -13.34 -7.39 33.73
N THR A 140 -12.05 -7.44 34.06
CA THR A 140 -11.39 -6.45 34.93
C THR A 140 -10.45 -5.58 34.11
N ALA A 141 -10.12 -4.40 34.61
CA ALA A 141 -9.16 -3.49 33.98
C ALA A 141 -7.82 -4.17 33.63
N GLU A 142 -7.37 -5.09 34.46
CA GLU A 142 -6.11 -5.84 34.29
C GLU A 142 -6.15 -6.81 33.10
N ASN A 143 -7.33 -7.35 32.79
CA ASN A 143 -7.50 -8.31 31.71
C ASN A 143 -7.63 -7.66 30.32
N ILE A 144 -8.06 -6.42 30.27
CA ILE A 144 -8.33 -5.70 29.01
C ILE A 144 -7.18 -5.77 28.01
N PRO A 145 -5.90 -5.50 28.37
CA PRO A 145 -4.81 -5.51 27.40
C PRO A 145 -4.57 -6.86 26.73
N SER A 146 -4.96 -7.96 27.37
CA SER A 146 -4.82 -9.31 26.81
C SER A 146 -5.92 -9.68 25.81
N LEU A 147 -7.05 -8.99 25.84
CA LEU A 147 -8.22 -9.27 25.01
C LEU A 147 -8.14 -8.67 23.61
N PHE A 148 -7.24 -7.72 23.37
CA PHE A 148 -7.14 -7.01 22.09
C PHE A 148 -5.73 -7.13 21.51
N ARG A 149 -5.64 -7.10 20.18
CA ARG A 149 -4.37 -6.89 19.48
C ARG A 149 -4.02 -5.40 19.54
N ARG A 150 -2.76 -5.08 19.38
CA ARG A 150 -2.35 -3.68 19.23
C ARG A 150 -2.80 -3.16 17.87
N LEU A 151 -3.34 -1.96 17.85
CA LEU A 151 -3.57 -1.23 16.62
C LEU A 151 -2.22 -0.92 15.97
N GLN A 152 -2.09 -1.27 14.70
CA GLN A 152 -0.84 -1.08 13.95
C GLN A 152 -1.00 0.07 12.96
N PRO A 153 0.06 0.83 12.69
CA PRO A 153 0.03 1.80 11.61
C PRO A 153 -0.12 1.09 10.27
N ARG A 154 -0.63 1.80 9.27
CA ARG A 154 -0.69 1.34 7.89
C ARG A 154 0.32 2.10 7.05
N LEU A 155 1.06 1.36 6.24
CA LEU A 155 2.00 1.92 5.28
C LEU A 155 1.31 2.13 3.94
N TYR A 156 1.54 3.29 3.34
CA TYR A 156 1.11 3.63 1.99
C TYR A 156 2.29 4.16 1.21
N SER A 157 2.56 3.60 0.04
CA SER A 157 3.60 4.12 -0.86
C SER A 157 3.25 5.56 -1.26
N THR A 158 4.25 6.43 -1.28
CA THR A 158 4.06 7.82 -1.71
C THR A 158 3.66 7.87 -3.18
N ALA A 159 2.62 8.63 -3.50
CA ALA A 159 2.09 8.79 -4.85
C ALA A 159 2.41 10.16 -5.46
N SER A 160 3.36 10.88 -4.89
CA SER A 160 3.80 12.19 -5.35
C SER A 160 5.29 12.40 -5.18
N SER A 161 5.82 13.39 -5.90
CA SER A 161 7.16 13.91 -5.73
C SER A 161 7.14 15.25 -5.00
N PRO A 162 8.07 15.52 -4.07
CA PRO A 162 8.24 16.85 -3.47
C PRO A 162 8.49 17.95 -4.51
N ALA A 163 9.15 17.61 -5.61
CA ALA A 163 9.42 18.55 -6.70
C ALA A 163 8.15 19.03 -7.41
N ALA A 164 7.10 18.21 -7.43
CA ALA A 164 5.81 18.55 -8.05
C ALA A 164 4.79 19.09 -7.04
N CYS A 165 4.77 18.54 -5.81
CA CYS A 165 3.72 18.80 -4.82
C CYS A 165 4.19 19.60 -3.59
N GLY A 166 5.45 20.02 -3.54
CA GLY A 166 6.03 20.78 -2.41
C GLY A 166 5.96 19.98 -1.12
N ARG A 167 5.26 20.49 -0.10
CA ARG A 167 5.15 19.86 1.22
C ARG A 167 3.93 18.93 1.37
N VAL A 168 3.16 18.70 0.31
CA VAL A 168 2.01 17.79 0.35
C VAL A 168 2.40 16.44 -0.20
N VAL A 169 2.47 15.43 0.65
CA VAL A 169 2.64 14.04 0.22
C VAL A 169 1.28 13.46 -0.15
N GLU A 170 1.16 12.90 -1.34
CA GLU A 170 -0.08 12.26 -1.80
C GLU A 170 0.02 10.73 -1.74
N LEU A 171 -1.10 10.09 -1.48
CA LEU A 171 -1.25 8.64 -1.34
C LEU A 171 -2.39 8.15 -2.23
N THR A 172 -2.29 6.91 -2.69
CA THR A 172 -3.39 6.19 -3.37
C THR A 172 -3.99 5.19 -2.39
N VAL A 173 -5.16 5.50 -1.85
CA VAL A 173 -5.77 4.75 -0.76
C VAL A 173 -7.02 4.02 -1.24
N GLY A 174 -6.97 2.70 -1.28
CA GLY A 174 -8.17 1.86 -1.44
C GLY A 174 -8.96 1.80 -0.13
N ILE A 175 -10.22 2.21 -0.17
CA ILE A 175 -11.10 2.16 1.00
C ILE A 175 -11.72 0.77 1.08
N ASN A 176 -11.27 -0.01 2.04
CA ASN A 176 -11.76 -1.36 2.24
C ASN A 176 -13.00 -1.36 3.14
N ARG A 177 -14.17 -1.70 2.58
CA ARG A 177 -15.44 -1.77 3.32
C ARG A 177 -15.93 -3.21 3.53
N GLU A 178 -15.51 -4.13 2.69
CA GLU A 178 -15.97 -5.52 2.63
C GLU A 178 -14.82 -6.51 2.86
N PRO A 179 -15.04 -7.65 3.52
CA PRO A 179 -16.23 -8.02 4.28
C PRO A 179 -16.31 -7.27 5.63
N TRP A 180 -15.25 -6.63 6.07
CA TRP A 180 -15.14 -5.80 7.27
C TRP A 180 -14.40 -4.49 6.96
N PRO A 181 -14.83 -3.37 7.54
CA PRO A 181 -14.19 -2.09 7.29
C PRO A 181 -12.72 -2.08 7.76
N GLY A 182 -11.81 -1.69 6.87
CA GLY A 182 -10.41 -1.46 7.21
C GLY A 182 -10.26 -0.22 8.11
N VAL A 183 -9.64 -0.35 9.28
CA VAL A 183 -9.59 0.74 10.27
C VAL A 183 -8.97 2.01 9.67
N CYS A 184 -7.76 1.94 9.13
CA CYS A 184 -7.04 3.11 8.64
C CYS A 184 -7.68 3.74 7.39
N SER A 185 -8.06 2.94 6.41
CA SER A 185 -8.63 3.45 5.17
C SER A 185 -9.98 4.15 5.38
N ASN A 186 -10.87 3.57 6.22
CA ASN A 186 -12.14 4.20 6.55
C ASN A 186 -11.94 5.43 7.43
N TRP A 187 -11.04 5.37 8.42
CA TRP A 187 -10.70 6.54 9.22
C TRP A 187 -10.24 7.72 8.37
N LEU A 188 -9.31 7.51 7.40
CA LEU A 188 -8.88 8.54 6.46
C LEU A 188 -10.03 9.06 5.60
N ALA A 189 -10.93 8.15 5.16
CA ALA A 189 -12.10 8.53 4.36
C ALA A 189 -13.07 9.43 5.12
N ASP A 190 -13.20 9.26 6.43
CA ASP A 190 -14.15 9.96 7.29
C ASP A 190 -13.58 11.26 7.87
N LEU A 191 -12.25 11.42 7.95
CA LEU A 191 -11.62 12.62 8.45
C LEU A 191 -12.05 13.88 7.68
N SER A 192 -12.21 14.99 8.38
CA SER A 192 -12.38 16.31 7.76
C SER A 192 -11.05 16.86 7.24
N ILE A 193 -11.11 17.67 6.18
CA ILE A 193 -9.92 18.41 5.70
C ILE A 193 -9.42 19.31 6.85
N GLY A 194 -8.10 19.38 7.03
CA GLY A 194 -7.44 20.09 8.12
C GLY A 194 -7.28 19.27 9.41
N ALA A 195 -7.91 18.10 9.51
CA ALA A 195 -7.76 17.22 10.68
C ALA A 195 -6.31 16.73 10.84
N GLU A 196 -5.94 16.49 12.08
CA GLU A 196 -4.63 15.94 12.45
C GLU A 196 -4.49 14.48 12.03
N VAL A 197 -3.34 14.16 11.43
CA VAL A 197 -2.98 12.81 11.01
C VAL A 197 -1.63 12.46 11.62
N PRO A 198 -1.57 11.56 12.60
CA PRO A 198 -0.30 11.09 13.15
C PRO A 198 0.40 10.18 12.14
N ILE A 199 1.60 10.59 11.69
CA ILE A 199 2.36 9.90 10.66
C ILE A 199 3.83 9.74 10.99
N PHE A 200 4.50 8.86 10.26
CA PHE A 200 5.97 8.82 10.15
C PHE A 200 6.35 8.48 8.71
N MET A 201 7.57 8.84 8.32
CA MET A 201 8.12 8.40 7.05
C MET A 201 8.86 7.08 7.22
N GLN A 202 8.62 6.15 6.31
CA GLN A 202 9.33 4.90 6.20
C GLN A 202 10.17 4.94 4.92
N PRO A 203 11.45 5.34 5.02
CA PRO A 203 12.36 5.27 3.87
C PRO A 203 12.51 3.82 3.40
N THR A 204 12.46 3.61 2.10
CA THR A 204 12.81 2.32 1.52
C THR A 204 14.30 2.27 1.25
N SER A 205 14.92 1.10 1.44
CA SER A 205 16.36 0.94 1.20
C SER A 205 16.71 0.68 -0.26
N HIS A 206 15.72 0.35 -1.09
CA HIS A 206 15.98 -0.20 -2.43
C HIS A 206 14.94 0.19 -3.50
N PHE A 207 13.82 0.80 -3.14
CA PHE A 207 12.76 1.10 -4.11
C PHE A 207 12.73 2.60 -4.46
N HIS A 208 13.82 3.08 -5.07
CA HIS A 208 13.98 4.46 -5.52
C HIS A 208 14.35 4.52 -7.01
N LEU A 209 14.22 5.69 -7.62
CA LEU A 209 14.71 5.95 -8.97
C LEU A 209 16.22 5.70 -9.07
N PRO A 210 16.73 5.28 -10.24
CA PRO A 210 18.17 5.14 -10.44
C PRO A 210 18.86 6.49 -10.29
N SER A 211 20.11 6.47 -9.83
CA SER A 211 20.92 7.69 -9.73
C SER A 211 21.32 8.27 -11.09
N ASP A 212 21.26 7.47 -12.14
CA ASP A 212 21.45 7.90 -13.51
C ASP A 212 20.09 8.25 -14.15
N ASP A 213 19.82 9.53 -14.30
CA ASP A 213 18.59 10.04 -14.91
C ASP A 213 18.41 9.66 -16.37
N SER A 214 19.46 9.19 -17.05
CA SER A 214 19.39 8.67 -18.42
C SER A 214 18.98 7.20 -18.49
N ALA A 215 18.99 6.48 -17.37
CA ALA A 215 18.62 5.07 -17.32
C ALA A 215 17.12 4.88 -17.63
N PRO A 216 16.76 3.94 -18.52
CA PRO A 216 15.37 3.62 -18.78
C PRO A 216 14.74 2.89 -17.58
N ILE A 217 13.43 3.13 -17.35
CA ILE A 217 12.67 2.45 -16.30
C ILE A 217 11.39 1.83 -16.86
N ILE A 218 11.07 0.64 -16.38
CA ILE A 218 9.80 -0.06 -16.63
C ILE A 218 9.06 -0.16 -15.29
N MET A 219 7.83 0.31 -15.26
CA MET A 219 7.00 0.40 -14.06
C MET A 219 5.76 -0.47 -14.24
N ILE A 220 5.52 -1.42 -13.33
CA ILE A 220 4.41 -2.37 -13.40
C ILE A 220 3.59 -2.21 -12.12
N GLY A 221 2.43 -1.53 -12.22
CA GLY A 221 1.64 -1.12 -11.06
C GLY A 221 0.13 -1.16 -11.27
N PRO A 222 -0.50 -2.34 -11.21
CA PRO A 222 -1.95 -2.42 -11.27
C PRO A 222 -2.61 -1.92 -9.98
N GLY A 223 -3.81 -1.34 -10.13
CA GLY A 223 -4.58 -0.80 -9.02
C GLY A 223 -3.84 0.27 -8.24
N THR A 224 -3.84 0.15 -6.91
CA THR A 224 -3.11 1.08 -6.03
C THR A 224 -1.59 1.00 -6.16
N GLY A 225 -1.06 -0.03 -6.84
CA GLY A 225 0.36 -0.15 -7.17
C GLY A 225 0.89 0.93 -8.11
N ILE A 226 0.02 1.73 -8.74
CA ILE A 226 0.42 2.92 -9.51
C ILE A 226 1.06 4.02 -8.64
N ALA A 227 0.79 4.03 -7.33
CA ALA A 227 1.18 5.09 -6.43
C ALA A 227 2.65 5.54 -6.56
N PRO A 228 3.66 4.69 -6.35
CA PRO A 228 5.05 5.12 -6.46
C PRO A 228 5.44 5.56 -7.88
N PHE A 229 4.81 5.01 -8.89
CA PHE A 229 5.13 5.30 -10.29
C PHE A 229 4.63 6.67 -10.73
N ARG A 230 3.51 7.13 -10.16
CA ARG A 230 3.10 8.52 -10.31
C ARG A 230 4.16 9.47 -9.74
N GLY A 231 4.64 9.20 -8.52
CA GLY A 231 5.74 9.96 -7.92
C GLY A 231 7.01 9.92 -8.76
N PHE A 232 7.38 8.77 -9.32
CA PHE A 232 8.55 8.62 -10.19
C PHE A 232 8.43 9.46 -11.46
N LEU A 233 7.28 9.45 -12.13
CA LEU A 233 7.06 10.25 -13.33
C LEU A 233 7.09 11.74 -13.03
N GLN A 234 6.48 12.18 -11.93
CA GLN A 234 6.54 13.58 -11.49
C GLN A 234 7.98 14.04 -11.20
N GLU A 235 8.77 13.22 -10.49
CA GLU A 235 10.16 13.52 -10.19
C GLU A 235 10.99 13.62 -11.46
N ARG A 236 10.87 12.64 -12.36
CA ARG A 236 11.61 12.62 -13.63
C ARG A 236 11.21 13.77 -14.56
N ALA A 237 9.94 14.15 -14.56
CA ALA A 237 9.50 15.34 -15.29
C ALA A 237 10.07 16.63 -14.71
N ALA A 238 10.07 16.77 -13.38
CA ALA A 238 10.59 17.95 -12.69
C ALA A 238 12.09 18.13 -12.90
N CYS A 239 12.87 17.05 -12.82
CA CYS A 239 14.34 17.09 -13.07
C CYS A 239 14.70 16.99 -14.55
N LYS A 240 13.72 16.88 -15.46
CA LYS A 240 13.92 16.72 -16.92
C LYS A 240 14.83 15.52 -17.26
N ALA A 241 14.60 14.40 -16.57
CA ALA A 241 15.35 13.16 -16.80
C ALA A 241 15.24 12.70 -18.25
N GLY A 242 16.38 12.38 -18.88
CA GLY A 242 16.45 11.99 -20.29
C GLY A 242 16.11 10.52 -20.56
N GLY A 243 16.04 9.68 -19.52
CA GLY A 243 15.76 8.26 -19.64
C GLY A 243 14.31 7.97 -20.00
N LYS A 244 14.13 6.91 -20.77
CA LYS A 244 12.81 6.44 -21.21
C LYS A 244 12.01 5.87 -20.04
N ASN A 245 10.69 6.05 -20.06
CA ASN A 245 9.76 5.58 -19.05
C ASN A 245 8.64 4.76 -19.70
N TRP A 246 8.42 3.55 -19.18
CA TRP A 246 7.37 2.65 -19.64
C TRP A 246 6.47 2.26 -18.46
N LEU A 247 5.18 2.50 -18.55
CA LEU A 247 4.21 2.17 -17.51
C LEU A 247 3.26 1.08 -17.98
N PHE A 248 3.12 0.03 -17.18
CA PHE A 248 2.06 -0.97 -17.27
C PHE A 248 1.07 -0.71 -16.14
N PHE A 249 -0.15 -0.34 -16.49
CA PHE A 249 -1.24 -0.13 -15.54
C PHE A 249 -2.35 -1.15 -15.76
N GLY A 250 -2.98 -1.62 -14.70
CA GLY A 250 -4.08 -2.57 -14.76
C GLY A 250 -5.17 -2.30 -13.73
N GLU A 251 -6.43 -2.49 -14.12
CA GLU A 251 -7.59 -2.45 -13.24
C GLU A 251 -8.74 -3.30 -13.84
N ARG A 252 -9.92 -3.27 -13.22
CA ARG A 252 -11.09 -4.02 -13.70
C ARG A 252 -11.67 -3.43 -14.97
N HIS A 253 -11.97 -2.13 -14.94
CA HIS A 253 -12.67 -1.39 -16.02
C HIS A 253 -11.95 -0.09 -16.35
N ALA A 254 -11.78 0.22 -17.64
CA ALA A 254 -11.15 1.44 -18.10
C ALA A 254 -11.97 2.69 -17.76
N GLY A 255 -13.29 2.61 -17.88
CA GLY A 255 -14.20 3.74 -17.67
C GLY A 255 -14.31 4.17 -16.20
N GLU A 256 -14.02 3.27 -15.27
CA GLU A 256 -14.28 3.49 -13.85
C GLU A 256 -13.02 3.43 -12.98
N GLY A 257 -11.99 2.70 -13.43
CA GLY A 257 -10.82 2.36 -12.60
C GLY A 257 -9.48 2.80 -13.16
N PHE A 258 -9.43 3.63 -14.19
CA PHE A 258 -8.16 4.16 -14.66
C PHE A 258 -7.74 5.34 -13.78
N TYR A 259 -7.09 5.02 -12.67
CA TYR A 259 -6.62 6.02 -11.72
C TYR A 259 -5.65 7.00 -12.35
N TYR A 260 -5.83 8.30 -12.09
CA TYR A 260 -4.99 9.39 -12.61
C TYR A 260 -4.95 9.47 -14.14
N LYS A 261 -5.96 8.98 -14.87
CA LYS A 261 -5.98 8.80 -16.32
C LYS A 261 -5.37 9.96 -17.12
N ASP A 262 -5.65 11.18 -16.71
CA ASP A 262 -5.19 12.38 -17.42
C ASP A 262 -3.67 12.59 -17.28
N GLU A 263 -3.08 12.33 -16.11
CA GLU A 263 -1.66 12.57 -15.85
C GLU A 263 -0.72 11.71 -16.72
N PRO A 264 -0.89 10.36 -16.83
CA PRO A 264 -0.09 9.55 -17.77
C PRO A 264 -0.28 9.97 -19.23
N THR A 265 -1.46 10.44 -19.62
CA THR A 265 -1.73 10.95 -20.96
C THR A 265 -0.94 12.24 -21.21
N ASP A 266 -0.97 13.18 -20.26
CA ASP A 266 -0.18 14.40 -20.31
C ASP A 266 1.33 14.11 -20.37
N PHE A 267 1.81 13.13 -19.60
CA PHE A 267 3.22 12.71 -19.64
C PHE A 267 3.62 12.08 -20.99
N LEU A 268 2.71 11.35 -21.65
CA LEU A 268 2.92 10.83 -23.00
C LEU A 268 3.04 11.98 -24.02
N GLU A 269 2.11 12.95 -23.97
CA GLU A 269 2.10 14.10 -24.87
C GLU A 269 3.33 15.00 -24.70
N GLN A 270 3.80 15.14 -23.45
CA GLN A 270 4.99 15.92 -23.13
C GLN A 270 6.30 15.15 -23.36
N GLY A 271 6.25 13.84 -23.65
CA GLY A 271 7.41 12.98 -23.89
C GLY A 271 8.11 12.48 -22.62
N TYR A 272 7.57 12.74 -21.42
CA TYR A 272 8.11 12.19 -20.17
C TYR A 272 7.72 10.73 -19.96
N LEU A 273 6.58 10.28 -20.44
CA LEU A 273 6.25 8.87 -20.54
C LEU A 273 6.46 8.42 -21.99
N THR A 274 7.28 7.39 -22.20
CA THR A 274 7.61 6.90 -23.54
C THR A 274 6.53 5.94 -24.05
N ARG A 275 5.99 5.11 -23.15
CA ARG A 275 4.97 4.11 -23.48
C ARG A 275 4.08 3.81 -22.28
N LEU A 276 2.79 3.62 -22.56
CA LEU A 276 1.77 3.19 -21.61
C LEU A 276 1.04 1.96 -22.18
N ASP A 277 1.08 0.86 -21.46
CA ASP A 277 0.25 -0.31 -21.74
C ASP A 277 -0.77 -0.49 -20.61
N THR A 278 -2.04 -0.68 -20.98
CA THR A 278 -3.12 -0.85 -20.03
C THR A 278 -3.77 -2.22 -20.14
N ALA A 279 -4.18 -2.78 -19.02
CA ALA A 279 -4.88 -4.04 -18.92
C ALA A 279 -6.16 -3.85 -18.08
N PHE A 280 -7.32 -3.93 -18.72
CA PHE A 280 -8.62 -3.87 -18.04
C PHE A 280 -9.26 -5.24 -18.07
N SER A 281 -9.28 -5.92 -16.91
CA SER A 281 -9.54 -7.35 -16.85
C SER A 281 -11.00 -7.75 -17.03
N ARG A 282 -11.95 -6.79 -17.09
CA ARG A 282 -13.38 -7.05 -17.22
C ARG A 282 -14.07 -6.30 -18.36
N ASP A 283 -13.32 -5.63 -19.22
CA ASP A 283 -13.87 -4.90 -20.37
C ASP A 283 -14.09 -5.80 -21.60
N GLN A 284 -13.60 -7.03 -21.57
CA GLN A 284 -13.75 -8.07 -22.59
C GLN A 284 -13.99 -9.43 -21.93
N PRO A 285 -14.45 -10.46 -22.69
CA PRO A 285 -14.72 -11.80 -22.16
C PRO A 285 -13.50 -12.48 -21.53
N GLU A 286 -12.33 -12.39 -22.17
CA GLU A 286 -11.07 -12.90 -21.64
C GLU A 286 -10.48 -11.89 -20.64
N ARG A 287 -10.01 -12.39 -19.50
CA ARG A 287 -9.35 -11.56 -18.51
C ARG A 287 -7.92 -11.25 -18.96
N ILE A 288 -7.64 -9.97 -19.17
CA ILE A 288 -6.31 -9.48 -19.52
C ILE A 288 -5.73 -8.73 -18.32
N TYR A 289 -4.52 -9.11 -17.93
CA TYR A 289 -3.78 -8.51 -16.83
C TYR A 289 -2.47 -7.89 -17.33
N VAL A 290 -1.74 -7.19 -16.46
CA VAL A 290 -0.48 -6.52 -16.82
C VAL A 290 0.57 -7.49 -17.35
N GLN A 291 0.65 -8.71 -16.80
CA GLN A 291 1.61 -9.72 -17.28
C GLN A 291 1.31 -10.17 -18.70
N ASP A 292 0.05 -10.19 -19.14
CA ASP A 292 -0.32 -10.52 -20.50
C ASP A 292 0.18 -9.43 -21.46
N ARG A 293 0.01 -8.15 -21.09
CA ARG A 293 0.56 -7.01 -21.84
C ARG A 293 2.09 -7.01 -21.91
N MET A 294 2.74 -7.44 -20.83
CA MET A 294 4.20 -7.62 -20.83
C MET A 294 4.64 -8.68 -21.84
N GLU A 295 3.97 -9.83 -21.89
CA GLU A 295 4.28 -10.92 -22.82
C GLU A 295 3.98 -10.50 -24.28
N GLU A 296 2.89 -9.79 -24.53
CA GLU A 296 2.56 -9.22 -25.86
C GLU A 296 3.66 -8.27 -26.36
N ALA A 297 4.21 -7.45 -25.49
CA ALA A 297 5.30 -6.53 -25.78
C ALA A 297 6.70 -7.12 -25.56
N GLY A 298 6.80 -8.44 -25.43
CA GLY A 298 7.99 -9.13 -24.92
C GLY A 298 9.29 -8.83 -25.66
N ALA A 299 9.26 -8.70 -27.00
CA ALA A 299 10.46 -8.37 -27.78
C ALA A 299 11.01 -6.98 -27.45
N GLU A 300 10.12 -5.97 -27.31
CA GLU A 300 10.51 -4.63 -26.94
C GLU A 300 10.95 -4.58 -25.48
N PHE A 301 10.22 -5.27 -24.58
CA PHE A 301 10.58 -5.40 -23.17
C PHE A 301 12.02 -5.95 -23.01
N TRP A 302 12.36 -7.00 -23.76
CA TRP A 302 13.70 -7.54 -23.79
C TRP A 302 14.73 -6.51 -24.28
N GLY A 303 14.42 -5.76 -25.33
CA GLY A 303 15.28 -4.67 -25.81
C GLY A 303 15.56 -3.61 -24.74
N TRP A 304 14.55 -3.25 -23.95
CA TRP A 304 14.74 -2.32 -22.82
C TRP A 304 15.63 -2.91 -21.72
N LEU A 305 15.48 -4.20 -21.40
CA LEU A 305 16.37 -4.88 -20.43
C LEU A 305 17.82 -4.86 -20.88
N GLN A 306 18.07 -5.11 -22.18
CA GLN A 306 19.40 -5.04 -22.78
C GLN A 306 19.96 -3.62 -22.79
N ALA A 307 19.11 -2.62 -22.93
CA ALA A 307 19.48 -1.20 -22.82
C ALA A 307 19.73 -0.73 -21.37
N GLY A 308 19.68 -1.63 -20.40
CA GLY A 308 19.97 -1.31 -19.00
C GLY A 308 18.76 -0.89 -18.17
N ALA A 309 17.53 -1.15 -18.61
CA ALA A 309 16.32 -0.75 -17.90
C ALA A 309 16.24 -1.33 -16.49
N PHE A 310 15.75 -0.50 -15.57
CA PHE A 310 15.31 -0.91 -14.24
C PHE A 310 13.84 -1.31 -14.31
N VAL A 311 13.49 -2.40 -13.65
CA VAL A 311 12.11 -2.90 -13.59
C VAL A 311 11.58 -2.76 -12.17
N TYR A 312 10.49 -2.04 -12.03
CA TYR A 312 9.81 -1.80 -10.76
C TYR A 312 8.44 -2.46 -10.76
N VAL A 313 8.12 -3.18 -9.69
CA VAL A 313 6.83 -3.84 -9.49
C VAL A 313 6.23 -3.40 -8.17
N CYS A 314 5.02 -2.86 -8.20
CA CYS A 314 4.28 -2.47 -7.00
C CYS A 314 2.84 -2.98 -7.03
N GLY A 315 2.34 -3.48 -5.89
CA GLY A 315 0.97 -3.94 -5.71
C GLY A 315 0.85 -5.27 -4.97
N ASP A 316 -0.16 -6.07 -5.33
CA ASP A 316 -0.51 -7.34 -4.64
C ASP A 316 0.62 -8.37 -4.66
N ALA A 317 1.06 -8.77 -3.46
CA ALA A 317 2.13 -9.75 -3.27
C ALA A 317 1.68 -11.18 -3.59
N ALA A 318 0.41 -11.51 -3.39
CA ALA A 318 -0.04 -12.90 -3.37
C ALA A 318 -0.16 -13.51 -4.78
N ARG A 319 -0.63 -12.75 -5.74
CA ARG A 319 -0.86 -13.21 -7.12
C ARG A 319 -0.07 -12.41 -8.13
N MET A 320 -0.31 -11.10 -8.19
CA MET A 320 0.25 -10.23 -9.21
C MET A 320 1.77 -10.30 -9.29
N ALA A 321 2.46 -10.20 -8.15
CA ALA A 321 3.91 -10.22 -8.12
C ALA A 321 4.52 -11.53 -8.66
N ARG A 322 3.87 -12.68 -8.41
CA ARG A 322 4.30 -13.98 -8.97
C ARG A 322 4.03 -14.08 -10.46
N ASP A 323 2.88 -13.61 -10.92
CA ASP A 323 2.50 -13.66 -12.33
C ASP A 323 3.41 -12.76 -13.16
N VAL A 324 3.74 -11.56 -12.66
CA VAL A 324 4.72 -10.65 -13.25
C VAL A 324 6.13 -11.27 -13.29
N ASP A 325 6.60 -11.89 -12.21
CA ASP A 325 7.91 -12.58 -12.18
C ASP A 325 7.95 -13.72 -13.20
N THR A 326 6.86 -14.48 -13.29
CA THR A 326 6.74 -15.57 -14.27
C THR A 326 6.77 -15.05 -15.70
N ALA A 327 6.03 -13.98 -16.00
CA ALA A 327 6.03 -13.35 -17.32
C ALA A 327 7.41 -12.79 -17.67
N LEU A 328 8.10 -12.13 -16.73
CA LEU A 328 9.45 -11.63 -16.92
C LEU A 328 10.43 -12.75 -17.30
N ARG A 329 10.38 -13.88 -16.59
CA ARG A 329 11.23 -15.06 -16.93
C ARG A 329 10.92 -15.62 -18.30
N ARG A 330 9.65 -15.70 -18.70
CA ARG A 330 9.23 -16.16 -20.03
C ARG A 330 9.73 -15.21 -21.13
N ILE A 331 9.61 -13.90 -20.91
CA ILE A 331 10.11 -12.87 -21.85
C ILE A 331 11.62 -13.04 -22.05
N VAL A 332 12.37 -13.17 -20.95
CA VAL A 332 13.82 -13.35 -20.97
C VAL A 332 14.20 -14.65 -21.70
N ALA A 333 13.54 -15.78 -21.39
CA ALA A 333 13.81 -17.04 -22.05
C ALA A 333 13.52 -16.97 -23.55
N ARG A 334 12.34 -16.46 -23.92
CA ARG A 334 11.89 -16.45 -25.32
C ARG A 334 12.65 -15.49 -26.20
N HIS A 335 12.89 -14.26 -25.74
CA HIS A 335 13.49 -13.21 -26.56
C HIS A 335 15.00 -13.10 -26.37
N GLY A 336 15.56 -13.66 -25.29
CA GLY A 336 16.99 -13.81 -25.08
C GLY A 336 17.56 -15.11 -25.65
N ASP A 337 16.71 -15.98 -26.20
CA ASP A 337 17.07 -17.33 -26.65
C ASP A 337 17.82 -18.13 -25.56
N LEU A 338 17.28 -18.09 -24.35
CA LEU A 338 17.85 -18.69 -23.15
C LEU A 338 17.03 -19.89 -22.68
N SER A 339 17.70 -20.85 -22.05
CA SER A 339 17.01 -21.90 -21.31
C SER A 339 16.20 -21.31 -20.14
N SER A 340 15.26 -22.08 -19.59
CA SER A 340 14.49 -21.66 -18.41
C SER A 340 15.39 -21.35 -17.23
N ASP A 341 16.46 -22.13 -17.04
CA ASP A 341 17.41 -21.97 -15.93
C ASP A 341 18.26 -20.70 -16.14
N ASP A 342 18.81 -20.50 -17.34
CA ASP A 342 19.59 -19.30 -17.67
C ASP A 342 18.74 -18.02 -17.57
N ALA A 343 17.47 -18.08 -17.98
CA ALA A 343 16.53 -16.98 -17.81
C ALA A 343 16.26 -16.68 -16.32
N GLY A 344 16.15 -17.73 -15.49
CA GLY A 344 16.06 -17.60 -14.05
C GLY A 344 17.29 -16.93 -13.44
N ASP A 345 18.47 -17.31 -13.89
CA ASP A 345 19.74 -16.72 -13.46
C ASP A 345 19.87 -15.25 -13.90
N PHE A 346 19.40 -14.93 -15.11
CA PHE A 346 19.35 -13.56 -15.61
C PHE A 346 18.48 -12.67 -14.71
N VAL A 347 17.26 -13.09 -14.37
CA VAL A 347 16.36 -12.33 -13.50
C VAL A 347 16.95 -12.21 -12.08
N THR A 348 17.58 -13.26 -11.57
CA THR A 348 18.28 -13.25 -10.29
C THR A 348 19.44 -12.23 -10.31
N ARG A 349 20.17 -12.15 -11.40
CA ARG A 349 21.23 -11.16 -11.60
C ARG A 349 20.67 -9.72 -11.61
N LEU A 350 19.56 -9.46 -12.32
CA LEU A 350 18.89 -8.15 -12.28
C LEU A 350 18.54 -7.73 -10.85
N THR A 351 18.08 -8.68 -10.03
CA THR A 351 17.79 -8.40 -8.61
C THR A 351 19.05 -8.04 -7.82
N ARG A 352 20.15 -8.76 -8.03
CA ARG A 352 21.43 -8.47 -7.36
C ARG A 352 22.06 -7.15 -7.79
N GLU A 353 21.87 -6.77 -9.05
CA GLU A 353 22.30 -5.49 -9.62
C GLU A 353 21.40 -4.32 -9.17
N GLY A 354 20.32 -4.58 -8.43
CA GLY A 354 19.35 -3.54 -8.04
C GLY A 354 18.54 -3.00 -9.22
N ARG A 355 18.35 -3.81 -10.28
CA ARG A 355 17.60 -3.44 -11.49
C ARG A 355 16.22 -4.13 -11.56
N TYR A 356 15.92 -5.06 -10.69
CA TYR A 356 14.58 -5.64 -10.53
C TYR A 356 14.14 -5.45 -9.09
N LEU A 357 13.24 -4.48 -8.88
CA LEU A 357 12.85 -3.95 -7.59
C LEU A 357 11.35 -4.17 -7.35
N ARG A 358 10.99 -4.60 -6.16
CA ARG A 358 9.60 -4.92 -5.82
C ARG A 358 9.22 -4.29 -4.49
N ASP A 359 8.11 -3.55 -4.50
CA ASP A 359 7.40 -3.06 -3.31
C ASP A 359 5.98 -3.64 -3.33
N VAL A 360 5.82 -4.84 -2.73
CA VAL A 360 4.59 -5.62 -2.79
C VAL A 360 4.04 -5.89 -1.39
N TYR A 361 2.71 -5.84 -1.25
CA TYR A 361 1.99 -5.88 0.04
C TYR A 361 0.74 -6.75 0.03
#